data_298e4be04cfa64a390f223a1eac854c1
#
_entry.id   298e4be04cfa64a390f223a1eac854c1
#
_cell.length_a   1.000
_cell.length_b   1.000
_cell.length_c   1.000
_cell.angle_alpha   90.00
_cell.angle_beta   90.00
_cell.angle_gamma   90.00
#
_symmetry.space_group_name_H-M   'P 1'
#
loop_
_entity.id
_entity.type
_entity.pdbx_description
1 polymer ?
#
loop_
_entity_poly.entity_id
_entity_poly.type
_entity_poly.pdbx_seq_one_letter_code
_entity_poly.pdbx_strand_id
1 'polypeptide(L)'
;MIAIMDYGVGNLFSLKSSLAHLGQEAVVTADPAVIRAADRLILPGVGAFGDTMAKLEATGLVPVLREEAAQKPLLGICLGMQLLFDKSFEYGEHPGLGLVPGQVVDLRRDLTDKTLKVPHMGWNSLQILKDDPLFRHVRDGEYVYYVHSFYARDCAAGTLAASRYGDVDVTGVVRRGNVYGTQFHPEKSGDTGLRLLRA
;
A
#
# COMPACT_ATOMS: atom_id res chain seq x y z
N MET A 1 -15.72 -12.51 -0.10
CA MET A 1 -14.54 -12.89 0.74
C MET A 1 -13.31 -12.12 0.29
N ILE A 2 -12.47 -11.65 1.22
CA ILE A 2 -11.20 -10.94 0.95
C ILE A 2 -10.04 -11.87 1.28
N ALA A 3 -9.08 -12.06 0.36
CA ALA A 3 -7.84 -12.78 0.64
C ALA A 3 -6.72 -11.79 1.02
N ILE A 4 -6.17 -11.98 2.21
CA ILE A 4 -4.98 -11.27 2.69
C ILE A 4 -3.80 -12.20 2.43
N MET A 5 -2.83 -11.71 1.63
CA MET A 5 -1.65 -12.50 1.25
C MET A 5 -0.78 -12.80 2.45
N ASP A 6 -0.53 -14.08 2.71
CA ASP A 6 0.41 -14.56 3.74
C ASP A 6 1.71 -15.02 3.07
N TYR A 7 2.72 -14.20 3.21
CA TYR A 7 4.09 -14.52 2.76
C TYR A 7 5.13 -14.22 3.85
N GLY A 8 4.66 -14.29 5.11
CA GLY A 8 5.50 -14.19 6.30
C GLY A 8 5.83 -12.75 6.72
N VAL A 9 5.10 -11.73 6.19
CA VAL A 9 5.28 -10.32 6.57
C VAL A 9 3.94 -9.59 6.62
N GLY A 10 3.87 -8.52 7.41
CA GLY A 10 2.69 -7.66 7.50
C GLY A 10 2.00 -7.70 8.86
N ASN A 11 1.18 -6.69 9.12
CA ASN A 11 0.35 -6.60 10.32
C ASN A 11 -1.01 -7.31 10.09
N LEU A 12 -0.93 -8.64 9.86
CA LEU A 12 -2.07 -9.46 9.43
C LEU A 12 -3.21 -9.46 10.46
N PHE A 13 -2.86 -9.49 11.76
CA PHE A 13 -3.86 -9.50 12.83
C PHE A 13 -4.70 -8.22 12.85
N SER A 14 -4.06 -7.05 12.85
CA SER A 14 -4.78 -5.76 12.90
C SER A 14 -5.63 -5.55 11.64
N LEU A 15 -5.12 -5.95 10.48
CA LEU A 15 -5.85 -5.85 9.23
C LEU A 15 -7.09 -6.74 9.23
N LYS A 16 -6.94 -8.02 9.62
CA LYS A 16 -8.06 -8.95 9.74
C LYS A 16 -9.10 -8.47 10.75
N SER A 17 -8.66 -7.92 11.89
CA SER A 17 -9.55 -7.36 12.92
C SER A 17 -10.33 -6.16 12.41
N SER A 18 -9.69 -5.25 11.65
CA SER A 18 -10.36 -4.10 11.04
C SER A 18 -11.41 -4.52 10.02
N LEU A 19 -11.11 -5.52 9.18
CA LEU A 19 -12.07 -6.06 8.21
C LEU A 19 -13.24 -6.77 8.91
N ALA A 20 -12.98 -7.53 9.96
CA ALA A 20 -14.03 -8.18 10.77
C ALA A 20 -14.94 -7.14 11.44
N HIS A 21 -14.38 -6.03 11.96
CA HIS A 21 -15.15 -4.91 12.50
C HIS A 21 -16.08 -4.29 11.45
N LEU A 22 -15.67 -4.28 10.20
CA LEU A 22 -16.49 -3.80 9.06
C LEU A 22 -17.50 -4.85 8.56
N GLY A 23 -17.58 -6.02 9.19
CA GLY A 23 -18.44 -7.12 8.76
C GLY A 23 -17.96 -7.80 7.47
N GLN A 24 -16.67 -7.64 7.11
CA GLN A 24 -16.08 -8.26 5.92
C GLN A 24 -15.45 -9.60 6.27
N GLU A 25 -15.80 -10.63 5.52
CA GLU A 25 -15.14 -11.94 5.60
C GLU A 25 -13.75 -11.85 4.97
N ALA A 26 -12.70 -12.15 5.77
CA ALA A 26 -11.32 -12.13 5.32
C ALA A 26 -10.56 -13.37 5.76
N VAL A 27 -9.79 -13.93 4.85
CA VAL A 27 -8.90 -15.07 5.09
C VAL A 27 -7.44 -14.67 4.84
N VAL A 28 -6.56 -15.07 5.74
CA VAL A 28 -5.10 -14.96 5.58
C VAL A 28 -4.62 -16.25 4.91
N THR A 29 -4.00 -16.16 3.76
CA THR A 29 -3.67 -17.34 2.96
C THR A 29 -2.48 -17.16 2.03
N ALA A 30 -1.74 -18.25 1.81
CA ALA A 30 -0.74 -18.41 0.75
C ALA A 30 -1.22 -19.41 -0.33
N ASP A 31 -2.44 -19.94 -0.22
CA ASP A 31 -2.98 -20.91 -1.17
C ASP A 31 -3.49 -20.21 -2.44
N PRO A 32 -2.89 -20.50 -3.63
CA PRO A 32 -3.32 -19.92 -4.90
C PRO A 32 -4.81 -20.19 -5.23
N ALA A 33 -5.36 -21.33 -4.81
CA ALA A 33 -6.77 -21.65 -5.09
C ALA A 33 -7.71 -20.74 -4.31
N VAL A 34 -7.39 -20.46 -3.03
CA VAL A 34 -8.15 -19.53 -2.18
C VAL A 34 -8.03 -18.08 -2.70
N ILE A 35 -6.83 -17.68 -3.15
CA ILE A 35 -6.58 -16.36 -3.73
C ILE A 35 -7.42 -16.16 -5.01
N ARG A 36 -7.45 -17.17 -5.89
CA ARG A 36 -8.27 -17.13 -7.10
C ARG A 36 -9.77 -17.10 -6.81
N ALA A 37 -10.22 -17.77 -5.75
CA ALA A 37 -11.63 -17.79 -5.35
C ALA A 37 -12.09 -16.50 -4.63
N ALA A 38 -11.16 -15.67 -4.16
CA ALA A 38 -11.49 -14.44 -3.46
C ALA A 38 -12.01 -13.35 -4.41
N ASP A 39 -12.88 -12.47 -3.90
CA ASP A 39 -13.43 -11.33 -4.66
C ASP A 39 -12.47 -10.15 -4.70
N ARG A 40 -11.65 -9.99 -3.66
CA ARG A 40 -10.69 -8.90 -3.48
C ARG A 40 -9.43 -9.40 -2.81
N LEU A 41 -8.31 -8.75 -3.10
CA LEU A 41 -7.00 -9.11 -2.58
C LEU A 41 -6.39 -7.97 -1.78
N ILE A 42 -5.67 -8.29 -0.70
CA ILE A 42 -4.84 -7.35 0.03
C ILE A 42 -3.42 -7.88 0.10
N LEU A 43 -2.47 -7.06 -0.33
CA LEU A 43 -1.03 -7.30 -0.21
C LEU A 43 -0.49 -6.42 0.92
N PRO A 44 -0.38 -6.93 2.14
CA PRO A 44 0.26 -6.21 3.24
C PRO A 44 1.77 -6.20 3.04
N GLY A 45 2.49 -5.35 3.75
CA GLY A 45 3.95 -5.40 3.73
C GLY A 45 4.57 -4.54 4.82
N VAL A 46 5.63 -5.09 5.44
CA VAL A 46 6.51 -4.39 6.39
C VAL A 46 7.95 -4.90 6.22
N GLY A 47 8.94 -4.09 6.61
CA GLY A 47 10.36 -4.42 6.50
C GLY A 47 11.04 -3.75 5.31
N ALA A 48 12.10 -4.36 4.79
CA ALA A 48 12.86 -3.87 3.64
C ALA A 48 12.31 -4.43 2.32
N PHE A 49 12.35 -3.61 1.27
CA PHE A 49 11.75 -3.95 -0.04
C PHE A 49 12.34 -5.24 -0.63
N GLY A 50 13.67 -5.33 -0.74
CA GLY A 50 14.34 -6.49 -1.37
C GLY A 50 14.04 -7.80 -0.65
N ASP A 51 14.13 -7.81 0.69
CA ASP A 51 13.84 -8.99 1.50
C ASP A 51 12.37 -9.42 1.39
N THR A 52 11.47 -8.43 1.35
CA THR A 52 10.04 -8.68 1.25
C THR A 52 9.64 -9.19 -0.12
N MET A 53 10.24 -8.62 -1.18
CA MET A 53 10.04 -9.12 -2.54
C MET A 53 10.56 -10.56 -2.71
N ALA A 54 11.73 -10.87 -2.16
CA ALA A 54 12.29 -12.22 -2.19
C ALA A 54 11.40 -13.24 -1.46
N LYS A 55 10.82 -12.87 -0.32
CA LYS A 55 9.84 -13.72 0.39
C LYS A 55 8.59 -13.97 -0.45
N LEU A 56 8.05 -12.93 -1.09
CA LEU A 56 6.88 -13.05 -1.96
C LEU A 56 7.18 -13.96 -3.16
N GLU A 57 8.34 -13.80 -3.80
CA GLU A 57 8.79 -14.65 -4.90
C GLU A 57 8.95 -16.11 -4.48
N ALA A 58 9.51 -16.37 -3.29
CA ALA A 58 9.71 -17.71 -2.74
C ALA A 58 8.39 -18.48 -2.53
N THR A 59 7.26 -17.79 -2.38
CA THR A 59 5.93 -18.44 -2.31
C THR A 59 5.39 -18.89 -3.66
N GLY A 60 5.97 -18.42 -4.78
CA GLY A 60 5.43 -18.64 -6.12
C GLY A 60 4.15 -17.85 -6.43
N LEU A 61 3.75 -16.90 -5.57
CA LEU A 61 2.48 -16.16 -5.72
C LEU A 61 2.56 -14.97 -6.67
N VAL A 62 3.75 -14.55 -7.11
CA VAL A 62 3.90 -13.38 -8.00
C VAL A 62 3.10 -13.53 -9.31
N PRO A 63 3.14 -14.67 -10.03
CA PRO A 63 2.33 -14.86 -11.23
C PRO A 63 0.83 -14.80 -10.91
N VAL A 64 0.39 -15.41 -9.81
CA VAL A 64 -1.02 -15.42 -9.38
C VAL A 64 -1.50 -14.00 -9.08
N LEU A 65 -0.70 -13.21 -8.34
CA LEU A 65 -1.02 -11.81 -8.05
C LEU A 65 -1.18 -10.97 -9.32
N ARG A 66 -0.27 -11.13 -10.29
CA ARG A 66 -0.34 -10.40 -11.57
C ARG A 66 -1.58 -10.76 -12.37
N GLU A 67 -1.92 -12.05 -12.43
CA GLU A 67 -3.11 -12.56 -13.10
C GLU A 67 -4.40 -12.01 -12.46
N GLU A 68 -4.51 -12.15 -11.15
CA GLU A 68 -5.71 -11.78 -10.41
C GLU A 68 -5.90 -10.26 -10.30
N ALA A 69 -4.83 -9.47 -10.21
CA ALA A 69 -4.88 -8.01 -10.19
C ALA A 69 -5.46 -7.40 -11.48
N ALA A 70 -5.39 -8.12 -12.61
CA ALA A 70 -6.03 -7.72 -13.86
C ALA A 70 -7.56 -7.87 -13.82
N GLN A 71 -8.09 -8.72 -12.94
CA GLN A 71 -9.50 -9.13 -12.92
C GLN A 71 -10.27 -8.61 -11.71
N LYS A 72 -9.61 -8.44 -10.57
CA LYS A 72 -10.25 -8.06 -9.30
C LYS A 72 -9.45 -7.01 -8.54
N PRO A 73 -10.07 -6.28 -7.59
CA PRO A 73 -9.38 -5.28 -6.79
C PRO A 73 -8.24 -5.88 -5.96
N LEU A 74 -7.07 -5.27 -6.05
CA LEU A 74 -5.89 -5.53 -5.23
C LEU A 74 -5.52 -4.25 -4.49
N LEU A 75 -5.40 -4.31 -3.16
CA LEU A 75 -4.92 -3.22 -2.31
C LEU A 75 -3.56 -3.55 -1.72
N GLY A 76 -2.52 -2.83 -2.11
CA GLY A 76 -1.21 -2.84 -1.43
C GLY A 76 -1.19 -1.87 -0.25
N ILE A 77 -0.69 -2.30 0.92
CA ILE A 77 -0.61 -1.47 2.13
C ILE A 77 0.84 -1.27 2.54
N CYS A 78 1.27 -0.02 2.69
CA CYS A 78 2.60 0.41 3.09
C CYS A 78 3.68 -0.19 2.17
N LEU A 79 4.53 -1.08 2.66
CA LEU A 79 5.49 -1.77 1.80
C LEU A 79 4.79 -2.61 0.72
N GLY A 80 3.61 -3.17 0.99
CA GLY A 80 2.79 -3.84 -0.03
C GLY A 80 2.40 -2.92 -1.19
N MET A 81 2.11 -1.63 -0.93
CA MET A 81 1.98 -0.63 -1.99
C MET A 81 3.29 -0.44 -2.75
N GLN A 82 4.41 -0.32 -2.06
CA GLN A 82 5.72 -0.12 -2.69
C GLN A 82 6.08 -1.27 -3.62
N LEU A 83 5.77 -2.52 -3.26
CA LEU A 83 5.98 -3.69 -4.11
C LEU A 83 5.21 -3.64 -5.45
N LEU A 84 4.13 -2.85 -5.54
CA LEU A 84 3.34 -2.71 -6.78
C LEU A 84 4.09 -2.00 -7.89
N PHE A 85 5.09 -1.16 -7.56
CA PHE A 85 5.82 -0.33 -8.51
C PHE A 85 6.82 -1.13 -9.36
N ASP A 86 7.44 -0.46 -10.34
CA ASP A 86 8.40 -1.08 -11.25
C ASP A 86 9.66 -1.52 -10.51
N LYS A 87 10.14 -0.67 -9.57
CA LYS A 87 11.38 -0.92 -8.82
C LYS A 87 11.51 -0.07 -7.55
N SER A 88 12.46 -0.48 -6.70
CA SER A 88 12.89 0.26 -5.52
C SER A 88 14.41 0.42 -5.50
N PHE A 89 14.86 1.53 -4.90
CA PHE A 89 16.28 1.80 -4.64
C PHE A 89 16.64 1.65 -3.14
N GLU A 90 15.83 0.93 -2.39
CA GLU A 90 16.10 0.63 -0.98
C GLU A 90 17.24 -0.38 -0.87
N TYR A 91 18.41 0.07 -0.37
CA TYR A 91 19.64 -0.74 -0.22
C TYR A 91 20.12 -1.42 -1.51
N GLY A 92 19.85 -0.83 -2.66
CA GLY A 92 20.18 -1.36 -3.98
C GLY A 92 19.00 -1.22 -4.94
N GLU A 93 19.16 -1.62 -6.19
CA GLU A 93 18.07 -1.64 -7.15
C GLU A 93 17.38 -3.02 -7.11
N HIS A 94 16.10 -3.03 -6.80
CA HIS A 94 15.27 -4.23 -6.73
C HIS A 94 14.06 -4.10 -7.63
N PRO A 95 13.75 -5.06 -8.51
CA PRO A 95 12.52 -5.06 -9.29
C PRO A 95 11.31 -5.26 -8.39
N GLY A 96 10.18 -4.60 -8.71
CA GLY A 96 8.89 -4.80 -8.09
C GLY A 96 7.95 -5.63 -8.94
N LEU A 97 6.66 -5.56 -8.64
CA LEU A 97 5.62 -6.29 -9.37
C LEU A 97 5.30 -5.67 -10.74
N GLY A 98 5.64 -4.38 -10.98
CA GLY A 98 5.36 -3.68 -12.22
C GLY A 98 3.86 -3.49 -12.52
N LEU A 99 3.03 -3.47 -11.47
CA LEU A 99 1.59 -3.28 -11.58
C LEU A 99 1.20 -1.79 -11.65
N VAL A 100 2.01 -0.93 -11.06
CA VAL A 100 1.86 0.53 -11.08
C VAL A 100 3.16 1.16 -11.57
N PRO A 101 3.15 2.03 -12.61
CA PRO A 101 4.35 2.72 -13.06
C PRO A 101 4.91 3.65 -11.99
N GLY A 102 6.25 3.67 -11.87
CA GLY A 102 6.96 4.51 -10.92
C GLY A 102 8.03 3.75 -10.16
N GLN A 103 8.64 4.43 -9.21
CA GLN A 103 9.77 3.88 -8.45
C GLN A 103 9.70 4.29 -6.98
N VAL A 104 10.35 3.50 -6.13
CA VAL A 104 10.44 3.75 -4.68
C VAL A 104 11.83 4.27 -4.36
N VAL A 105 11.88 5.44 -3.72
CA VAL A 105 13.13 6.17 -3.42
C VAL A 105 13.22 6.60 -1.96
N ASP A 106 14.43 6.90 -1.52
CA ASP A 106 14.71 7.35 -0.15
C ASP A 106 14.17 8.78 0.08
N LEU A 107 13.23 8.92 1.00
CA LEU A 107 12.64 10.20 1.39
C LEU A 107 13.69 11.19 1.90
N ARG A 108 14.73 10.72 2.61
CA ARG A 108 15.81 11.57 3.12
C ARG A 108 16.56 12.32 2.03
N ARG A 109 16.70 11.72 0.85
CA ARG A 109 17.40 12.33 -0.28
C ARG A 109 16.66 13.54 -0.85
N ASP A 110 15.32 13.43 -0.91
CA ASP A 110 14.47 14.42 -1.55
C ASP A 110 14.06 15.57 -0.60
N LEU A 111 14.08 15.35 0.72
CA LEU A 111 13.88 16.42 1.71
C LEU A 111 15.01 17.45 1.67
N THR A 112 14.68 18.74 1.51
CA THR A 112 15.66 19.85 1.64
C THR A 112 15.98 20.11 3.09
N ASP A 113 14.98 20.13 3.98
CA ASP A 113 15.16 20.25 5.42
C ASP A 113 15.65 18.93 6.04
N LYS A 114 16.96 18.85 6.28
CA LYS A 114 17.61 17.68 6.87
C LYS A 114 17.35 17.52 8.38
N THR A 115 16.67 18.46 9.02
CA THR A 115 16.27 18.37 10.44
C THR A 115 15.01 17.53 10.63
N LEU A 116 14.19 17.39 9.58
CA LEU A 116 13.02 16.52 9.60
C LEU A 116 13.43 15.06 9.81
N LYS A 117 12.66 14.38 10.65
CA LYS A 117 12.94 12.97 10.98
C LYS A 117 12.55 12.05 9.83
N VAL A 118 13.40 11.05 9.54
CA VAL A 118 13.08 9.90 8.71
C VAL A 118 13.36 8.67 9.57
N PRO A 119 12.38 7.78 9.74
CA PRO A 119 11.11 7.67 8.98
C PRO A 119 10.12 8.81 9.22
N HIS A 120 9.32 9.14 8.20
CA HIS A 120 8.06 9.87 8.31
C HIS A 120 7.12 8.99 9.12
N MET A 121 6.92 9.33 10.39
CA MET A 121 6.16 8.52 11.35
C MET A 121 5.14 9.40 12.07
N GLY A 122 3.90 8.95 12.09
CA GLY A 122 2.80 9.60 12.78
C GLY A 122 1.64 9.97 11.86
N TRP A 123 0.76 10.80 12.39
CA TRP A 123 -0.44 11.25 11.70
C TRP A 123 -0.13 12.42 10.77
N ASN A 124 -0.65 12.35 9.55
CA ASN A 124 -0.53 13.43 8.58
C ASN A 124 -1.84 13.55 7.78
N SER A 125 -2.17 14.76 7.34
CA SER A 125 -3.38 15.02 6.58
C SER A 125 -3.24 14.49 5.15
N LEU A 126 -4.30 13.84 4.66
CA LEU A 126 -4.38 13.30 3.32
C LEU A 126 -5.08 14.31 2.40
N GLN A 127 -4.38 14.82 1.40
CA GLN A 127 -4.91 15.71 0.37
C GLN A 127 -5.40 14.87 -0.80
N ILE A 128 -6.69 14.93 -1.10
CA ILE A 128 -7.30 14.21 -2.23
C ILE A 128 -7.08 15.04 -3.49
N LEU A 129 -6.35 14.48 -4.45
CA LEU A 129 -5.97 15.14 -5.71
C LEU A 129 -6.90 14.78 -6.87
N LYS A 130 -7.54 13.62 -6.79
CA LYS A 130 -8.46 13.12 -7.82
C LYS A 130 -9.65 12.43 -7.18
N ASP A 131 -10.82 12.62 -7.75
CA ASP A 131 -12.02 11.90 -7.33
C ASP A 131 -11.89 10.40 -7.62
N ASP A 132 -12.22 9.60 -6.61
CA ASP A 132 -12.21 8.14 -6.72
C ASP A 132 -13.22 7.53 -5.75
N PRO A 133 -13.91 6.43 -6.12
CA PRO A 133 -14.81 5.71 -5.22
C PRO A 133 -14.22 5.33 -3.87
N LEU A 134 -12.89 5.18 -3.78
CA LEU A 134 -12.19 4.91 -2.52
C LEU A 134 -12.43 6.01 -1.47
N PHE A 135 -12.65 7.27 -1.90
CA PHE A 135 -12.85 8.40 -1.00
C PHE A 135 -14.31 8.73 -0.70
N ARG A 136 -15.27 7.89 -1.15
CA ARG A 136 -16.72 8.17 -0.97
C ARG A 136 -17.15 8.43 0.48
N HIS A 137 -16.37 7.98 1.46
CA HIS A 137 -16.63 8.14 2.88
C HIS A 137 -15.55 8.96 3.61
N VAL A 138 -14.60 9.53 2.89
CA VAL A 138 -13.46 10.27 3.43
C VAL A 138 -13.43 11.67 2.82
N ARG A 139 -13.14 12.67 3.66
CA ARG A 139 -13.02 14.06 3.24
C ARG A 139 -11.57 14.45 3.03
N ASP A 140 -11.35 15.41 2.17
CA ASP A 140 -10.04 16.04 2.01
C ASP A 140 -9.52 16.58 3.34
N GLY A 141 -8.22 16.39 3.61
CA GLY A 141 -7.57 16.84 4.83
C GLY A 141 -7.73 15.94 6.05
N GLU A 142 -8.44 14.81 5.96
CA GLU A 142 -8.50 13.85 7.07
C GLU A 142 -7.13 13.20 7.33
N TYR A 143 -6.90 12.83 8.59
CA TYR A 143 -5.60 12.31 9.02
C TYR A 143 -5.50 10.80 8.88
N VAL A 144 -4.31 10.35 8.46
CA VAL A 144 -3.93 8.94 8.32
C VAL A 144 -2.54 8.70 8.93
N TYR A 145 -2.25 7.46 9.30
CA TYR A 145 -1.02 7.11 10.01
C TYR A 145 0.04 6.55 9.08
N TYR A 146 1.20 7.22 9.04
CA TYR A 146 2.38 6.85 8.28
C TYR A 146 3.49 6.27 9.16
N VAL A 147 4.27 5.35 8.58
CA VAL A 147 5.58 4.93 9.11
C VAL A 147 6.41 4.38 7.96
N HIS A 148 7.22 5.23 7.31
CA HIS A 148 8.04 4.83 6.17
C HIS A 148 9.25 5.74 6.00
N SER A 149 10.34 5.19 5.44
CA SER A 149 11.57 5.92 5.07
C SER A 149 11.73 6.09 3.57
N PHE A 150 11.08 5.22 2.80
CA PHE A 150 11.04 5.24 1.34
C PHE A 150 9.62 5.55 0.88
N TYR A 151 9.47 6.16 -0.30
CA TYR A 151 8.18 6.57 -0.83
C TYR A 151 8.15 6.44 -2.35
N ALA A 152 6.95 6.38 -2.92
CA ALA A 152 6.74 6.28 -4.35
C ALA A 152 6.92 7.63 -5.05
N ARG A 153 7.67 7.62 -6.17
CA ARG A 153 7.93 8.77 -7.04
C ARG A 153 7.72 8.39 -8.51
N ASP A 154 7.59 9.39 -9.36
CA ASP A 154 7.34 9.24 -10.81
C ASP A 154 6.06 8.46 -11.14
N CYS A 155 5.04 8.62 -10.29
CA CYS A 155 3.74 7.94 -10.38
C CYS A 155 2.55 8.91 -10.40
N ALA A 156 2.76 10.18 -10.78
CA ALA A 156 1.75 11.25 -10.72
C ALA A 156 0.45 10.90 -11.47
N ALA A 157 0.54 10.16 -12.59
CA ALA A 157 -0.63 9.74 -13.35
C ALA A 157 -1.56 8.85 -12.52
N GLY A 158 -1.01 7.98 -11.68
CA GLY A 158 -1.74 7.07 -10.78
C GLY A 158 -1.99 7.61 -9.38
N THR A 159 -1.37 8.74 -8.99
CA THR A 159 -1.55 9.30 -7.64
C THR A 159 -2.93 9.90 -7.49
N LEU A 160 -3.69 9.40 -6.50
CA LEU A 160 -5.03 9.86 -6.15
C LEU A 160 -5.01 10.83 -4.98
N ALA A 161 -4.10 10.64 -4.02
CA ALA A 161 -3.96 11.48 -2.84
C ALA A 161 -2.51 11.51 -2.37
N ALA A 162 -2.12 12.60 -1.71
CA ALA A 162 -0.78 12.81 -1.18
C ALA A 162 -0.82 13.46 0.20
N SER A 163 0.29 13.37 0.94
CA SER A 163 0.48 14.11 2.20
C SER A 163 1.77 14.90 2.14
N ARG A 164 1.73 16.15 2.56
CA ARG A 164 2.91 17.02 2.59
C ARG A 164 3.81 16.66 3.77
N TYR A 165 5.07 16.39 3.49
CA TYR A 165 6.09 16.20 4.53
C TYR A 165 7.33 17.03 4.19
N GLY A 166 7.50 18.12 4.94
CA GLY A 166 8.47 19.15 4.56
C GLY A 166 8.13 19.76 3.20
N ASP A 167 9.05 19.65 2.27
CA ASP A 167 8.92 20.09 0.88
C ASP A 167 8.59 18.95 -0.12
N VAL A 168 8.38 17.74 0.40
CA VAL A 168 8.03 16.56 -0.42
C VAL A 168 6.52 16.27 -0.32
N ASP A 169 5.88 16.08 -1.46
CA ASP A 169 4.53 15.52 -1.54
C ASP A 169 4.65 14.00 -1.60
N VAL A 170 4.44 13.37 -0.44
CA VAL A 170 4.46 11.92 -0.29
C VAL A 170 3.20 11.33 -0.93
N THR A 171 3.37 10.50 -1.95
CA THR A 171 2.24 9.76 -2.55
C THR A 171 1.56 8.89 -1.49
N GLY A 172 0.36 9.28 -1.09
CA GLY A 172 -0.42 8.60 -0.06
C GLY A 172 -1.28 7.47 -0.62
N VAL A 173 -1.90 7.70 -1.78
CA VAL A 173 -2.77 6.72 -2.46
C VAL A 173 -2.45 6.69 -3.94
N VAL A 174 -2.32 5.49 -4.51
CA VAL A 174 -2.18 5.26 -5.96
C VAL A 174 -3.28 4.35 -6.47
N ARG A 175 -3.56 4.48 -7.78
CA ARG A 175 -4.44 3.56 -8.51
C ARG A 175 -3.96 3.37 -9.94
N ARG A 176 -4.03 2.11 -10.41
CA ARG A 176 -3.98 1.76 -11.84
C ARG A 176 -4.96 0.62 -12.11
N GLY A 177 -6.03 0.91 -12.83
CA GLY A 177 -7.10 -0.08 -13.07
C GLY A 177 -7.71 -0.57 -11.76
N ASN A 178 -7.60 -1.87 -11.50
CA ASN A 178 -8.07 -2.53 -10.27
C ASN A 178 -7.04 -2.53 -9.14
N VAL A 179 -5.83 -2.04 -9.39
CA VAL A 179 -4.74 -2.04 -8.40
C VAL A 179 -4.73 -0.73 -7.66
N TYR A 180 -4.84 -0.79 -6.34
CA TYR A 180 -4.78 0.31 -5.39
C TYR A 180 -3.60 0.14 -4.46
N GLY A 181 -3.07 1.23 -3.95
CA GLY A 181 -2.06 1.23 -2.90
C GLY A 181 -2.22 2.38 -1.93
N THR A 182 -1.94 2.14 -0.64
CA THR A 182 -1.84 3.16 0.39
C THR A 182 -0.47 3.12 1.04
N GLN A 183 0.25 4.25 1.10
CA GLN A 183 1.53 4.33 1.81
C GLN A 183 1.34 4.32 3.32
N PHE A 184 0.23 4.88 3.79
CA PHE A 184 -0.18 4.80 5.19
C PHE A 184 -0.83 3.44 5.49
N HIS A 185 -1.01 3.19 6.78
CA HIS A 185 -1.68 2.00 7.29
C HIS A 185 -3.16 2.30 7.59
N PRO A 186 -4.11 1.93 6.74
CA PRO A 186 -5.53 2.17 7.03
C PRO A 186 -5.97 1.47 8.31
N GLU A 187 -5.44 0.27 8.61
CA GLU A 187 -5.74 -0.48 9.84
C GLU A 187 -5.21 0.20 11.12
N LYS A 188 -4.37 1.26 10.98
CA LYS A 188 -3.87 2.09 12.08
C LYS A 188 -4.35 3.53 12.00
N SER A 189 -5.19 3.86 11.05
CA SER A 189 -5.64 5.23 10.77
C SER A 189 -7.04 5.54 11.37
N GLY A 190 -7.44 4.83 12.42
CA GLY A 190 -8.69 5.07 13.14
C GLY A 190 -9.91 5.01 12.21
N ASP A 191 -10.89 5.88 12.44
CA ASP A 191 -12.14 5.91 11.66
C ASP A 191 -11.92 6.24 10.19
N THR A 192 -10.97 7.11 9.86
CA THR A 192 -10.62 7.44 8.47
C THR A 192 -10.15 6.20 7.72
N GLY A 193 -9.25 5.42 8.36
CA GLY A 193 -8.75 4.18 7.79
C GLY A 193 -9.83 3.11 7.62
N LEU A 194 -10.74 2.97 8.60
CA LEU A 194 -11.88 2.06 8.49
C LEU A 194 -12.82 2.44 7.34
N ARG A 195 -13.07 3.73 7.14
CA ARG A 195 -13.90 4.22 6.02
C ARG A 195 -13.24 3.97 4.66
N LEU A 196 -11.91 4.08 4.57
CA LEU A 196 -11.16 3.71 3.37
C LEU A 196 -11.23 2.19 3.09
N LEU A 197 -11.07 1.36 4.12
CA LEU A 197 -11.20 -0.10 3.97
C LEU A 197 -12.63 -0.54 3.62
N ARG A 198 -13.63 0.26 3.98
CA ARG A 198 -15.04 0.00 3.67
C ARG A 198 -15.41 0.33 2.22
N ALA A 199 -14.72 1.28 1.62
CA ALA A 199 -14.99 1.75 0.27
C ALA A 199 -14.67 0.72 -0.79
#